data_3c948aeebe4da953f2af059e8845e5e2
#
_entry.id   3c948aeebe4da953f2af059e8845e5e2
#
_cell.length_a   1.000
_cell.length_b   1.000
_cell.length_c   1.000
_cell.angle_alpha   90.00
_cell.angle_beta   90.00
_cell.angle_gamma   90.00
#
_symmetry.space_group_name_H-M   'P 1'
#
loop_
_entity.id
_entity.type
_entity.pdbx_description
1 polymer ?
#
loop_
_entity_poly.entity_id
_entity_poly.type
_entity_poly.pdbx_seq_one_letter_code
_entity_poly.pdbx_strand_id
1 'polypeptide(L)'
;MIALTWRSGLRIGEVLALKPKDVDLDSGTLVVQHGKGNKRRVVGLDAGTTALLQRWLDVRAKHGVARRATVFCTLRGGSIDQSYVRHLLPRLAASAGIEKRVHAHALRHAYATELEREGAPISTIRDLLGHSSAAVTDRYLRRLGAGEAVEFARQRTWALDAV
;
A
#
# COMPACT_ATOMS: atom_id res chain seq x y z
N MET A 1 -3.03 -4.93 -5.49
CA MET A 1 -3.40 -3.50 -5.51
C MET A 1 -4.32 -3.12 -4.35
N ILE A 2 -5.48 -3.75 -4.20
CA ILE A 2 -6.45 -3.43 -3.13
C ILE A 2 -5.79 -3.52 -1.75
N ALA A 3 -5.13 -4.63 -1.44
CA ALA A 3 -4.44 -4.81 -0.17
C ALA A 3 -3.46 -3.68 0.15
N LEU A 4 -2.59 -3.28 -0.77
CA LEU A 4 -1.63 -2.18 -0.56
C LEU A 4 -2.33 -0.82 -0.33
N THR A 5 -3.46 -0.58 -0.98
CA THR A 5 -4.21 0.66 -0.76
C THR A 5 -4.96 0.64 0.57
N TRP A 6 -5.56 -0.49 0.93
CA TRP A 6 -6.37 -0.64 2.13
C TRP A 6 -5.55 -0.95 3.38
N ARG A 7 -4.55 -1.86 3.31
CA ARG A 7 -3.79 -2.31 4.50
C ARG A 7 -2.49 -1.55 4.73
N SER A 8 -2.00 -0.84 3.71
CA SER A 8 -0.75 -0.08 3.81
C SER A 8 -0.91 1.40 3.41
N GLY A 9 -2.13 1.82 3.11
CA GLY A 9 -2.49 3.21 2.88
C GLY A 9 -1.83 3.88 1.67
N LEU A 10 -1.33 3.12 0.68
CA LEU A 10 -0.73 3.69 -0.52
C LEU A 10 -1.77 4.39 -1.39
N ARG A 11 -1.37 5.48 -2.04
CA ARG A 11 -2.16 6.06 -3.14
C ARG A 11 -2.13 5.14 -4.34
N ILE A 12 -3.22 5.09 -5.11
CA ILE A 12 -3.26 4.19 -6.28
C ILE A 12 -2.14 4.49 -7.28
N GLY A 13 -1.79 5.75 -7.48
CA GLY A 13 -0.65 6.11 -8.33
C GLY A 13 0.70 5.59 -7.80
N GLU A 14 0.88 5.57 -6.47
CA GLU A 14 2.07 4.99 -5.84
C GLU A 14 2.11 3.47 -6.05
N VAL A 15 0.96 2.79 -5.88
CA VAL A 15 0.83 1.34 -6.12
C VAL A 15 1.16 0.98 -7.57
N LEU A 16 0.64 1.74 -8.54
CA LEU A 16 0.86 1.49 -9.96
C LEU A 16 2.28 1.81 -10.42
N ALA A 17 2.98 2.72 -9.74
CA ALA A 17 4.37 3.07 -10.02
C ALA A 17 5.39 2.13 -9.35
N LEU A 18 4.96 1.25 -8.42
CA LEU A 18 5.83 0.37 -7.63
C LEU A 18 6.59 -0.59 -8.54
N LYS A 19 7.89 -0.70 -8.33
CA LYS A 19 8.78 -1.63 -9.05
C LYS A 19 9.20 -2.78 -8.13
N PRO A 20 9.55 -3.97 -8.67
CA PRO A 20 10.02 -5.09 -7.84
C PRO A 20 11.20 -4.74 -6.92
N LYS A 21 12.11 -3.89 -7.36
CA LYS A 21 13.24 -3.41 -6.56
C LYS A 21 12.86 -2.56 -5.34
N ASP A 22 11.63 -2.06 -5.30
CA ASP A 22 11.13 -1.22 -4.22
C ASP A 22 10.44 -2.06 -3.13
N VAL A 23 10.37 -3.38 -3.31
CA VAL A 23 9.72 -4.33 -2.40
C VAL A 23 10.76 -5.22 -1.77
N ASP A 24 10.76 -5.27 -0.45
CA ASP A 24 11.54 -6.20 0.36
C ASP A 24 10.55 -7.08 1.14
N LEU A 25 10.39 -8.31 0.67
CA LEU A 25 9.45 -9.26 1.29
C LEU A 25 10.01 -9.88 2.57
N ASP A 26 11.33 -9.97 2.69
CA ASP A 26 11.99 -10.56 3.87
C ASP A 26 11.81 -9.64 5.08
N SER A 27 11.97 -8.34 4.88
CA SER A 27 11.71 -7.33 5.93
C SER A 27 10.23 -6.94 6.03
N GLY A 28 9.36 -7.37 5.12
CA GLY A 28 7.96 -6.94 5.05
C GLY A 28 7.83 -5.43 4.84
N THR A 29 8.63 -4.85 3.95
CA THR A 29 8.61 -3.41 3.68
C THR A 29 8.59 -3.10 2.19
N LEU A 30 8.17 -1.90 1.86
CA LEU A 30 8.33 -1.33 0.52
C LEU A 30 8.70 0.15 0.57
N VAL A 31 9.30 0.61 -0.53
CA VAL A 31 9.72 2.00 -0.68
C VAL A 31 8.84 2.71 -1.69
N VAL A 32 8.14 3.75 -1.24
CA VAL A 32 7.48 4.70 -2.14
C VAL A 32 8.49 5.73 -2.56
N GLN A 33 8.90 5.71 -3.84
CA GLN A 33 9.95 6.61 -4.35
C GLN A 33 9.45 8.06 -4.50
N HIS A 34 8.22 8.24 -5.03
CA HIS A 34 7.65 9.54 -5.36
C HIS A 34 6.30 9.73 -4.64
N GLY A 35 6.36 10.02 -3.34
CA GLY A 35 5.19 10.40 -2.55
C GLY A 35 4.74 11.85 -2.84
N LYS A 36 3.75 12.35 -2.09
CA LYS A 36 3.33 13.77 -2.19
C LYS A 36 4.53 14.69 -1.92
N GLY A 37 4.79 15.62 -2.82
CA GLY A 37 5.98 16.48 -2.76
C GLY A 37 7.29 15.78 -3.15
N ASN A 38 7.21 14.70 -3.92
CA ASN A 38 8.36 13.91 -4.39
C ASN A 38 9.23 13.34 -3.25
N LYS A 39 8.65 13.09 -2.08
CA LYS A 39 9.37 12.54 -0.92
C LYS A 39 9.32 11.02 -0.91
N ARG A 40 10.50 10.42 -0.70
CA ARG A 40 10.64 8.99 -0.47
C ARG A 40 10.19 8.62 0.94
N ARG A 41 9.48 7.49 1.10
CA ARG A 41 9.17 6.90 2.41
C ARG A 41 9.18 5.39 2.36
N VAL A 42 9.44 4.77 3.50
CA VAL A 42 9.30 3.33 3.72
C VAL A 42 7.91 3.07 4.31
N VAL A 43 7.29 1.97 3.87
CA VAL A 43 5.98 1.53 4.34
C VAL A 43 6.08 0.08 4.79
N GLY A 44 5.59 -0.23 5.99
CA GLY A 44 5.48 -1.58 6.50
C GLY A 44 4.30 -2.33 5.88
N LEU A 45 4.48 -3.62 5.68
CA LEU A 45 3.46 -4.55 5.21
C LEU A 45 3.15 -5.54 6.33
N ASP A 46 1.88 -5.76 6.61
CA ASP A 46 1.47 -6.90 7.45
C ASP A 46 1.71 -8.24 6.74
N ALA A 47 1.69 -9.33 7.49
CA ALA A 47 2.00 -10.67 6.99
C ALA A 47 1.08 -11.09 5.83
N GLY A 48 -0.23 -10.83 5.93
CA GLY A 48 -1.19 -11.15 4.87
C GLY A 48 -0.95 -10.36 3.59
N THR A 49 -0.64 -9.08 3.70
CA THR A 49 -0.30 -8.25 2.53
C THR A 49 1.01 -8.72 1.89
N THR A 50 2.01 -9.08 2.69
CA THR A 50 3.29 -9.64 2.24
C THR A 50 3.07 -10.94 1.48
N ALA A 51 2.29 -11.88 2.05
CA ALA A 51 1.98 -13.16 1.41
C ALA A 51 1.23 -13.00 0.07
N LEU A 52 0.24 -12.09 0.01
CA LEU A 52 -0.45 -11.78 -1.24
C LEU A 52 0.48 -11.18 -2.30
N LEU A 53 1.40 -10.33 -1.87
CA LEU A 53 2.35 -9.70 -2.78
C LEU A 53 3.36 -10.71 -3.31
N GLN A 54 3.85 -11.61 -2.45
CA GLN A 54 4.71 -12.74 -2.86
C GLN A 54 4.00 -13.60 -3.91
N ARG A 55 2.78 -14.07 -3.63
CA ARG A 55 2.00 -14.88 -4.59
C ARG A 55 1.85 -14.19 -5.94
N TRP A 56 1.61 -12.88 -5.94
CA TRP A 56 1.52 -12.12 -7.19
C TRP A 56 2.85 -12.04 -7.94
N LEU A 57 3.96 -11.83 -7.22
CA LEU A 57 5.30 -11.78 -7.83
C LEU A 57 5.70 -13.15 -8.42
N ASP A 58 5.30 -14.25 -7.78
CA ASP A 58 5.50 -15.61 -8.29
C ASP A 58 4.70 -15.84 -9.59
N VAL A 59 3.44 -15.38 -9.64
CA VAL A 59 2.63 -15.43 -10.87
C VAL A 59 3.31 -14.63 -11.98
N ARG A 60 3.79 -13.42 -11.70
CA ARG A 60 4.54 -12.61 -12.67
C ARG A 60 5.77 -13.35 -13.21
N ALA A 61 6.53 -13.99 -12.32
CA ALA A 61 7.73 -14.74 -12.70
C ALA A 61 7.38 -15.92 -13.61
N LYS A 62 6.35 -16.70 -13.27
CA LYS A 62 5.86 -17.83 -14.09
C LYS A 62 5.42 -17.39 -15.48
N HIS A 63 4.89 -16.17 -15.63
CA HIS A 63 4.49 -15.60 -16.92
C HIS A 63 5.63 -14.87 -17.65
N GLY A 64 6.87 -14.93 -17.15
CA GLY A 64 8.03 -14.30 -17.79
C GLY A 64 7.97 -12.76 -17.83
N VAL A 65 7.22 -12.15 -16.93
CA VAL A 65 7.11 -10.68 -16.89
C VAL A 65 8.46 -10.06 -16.53
N ALA A 66 8.95 -9.16 -17.37
CA ALA A 66 10.26 -8.55 -17.20
C ALA A 66 10.41 -7.84 -15.84
N ARG A 67 11.60 -7.97 -15.21
CA ARG A 67 11.90 -7.31 -13.92
C ARG A 67 11.77 -5.78 -13.94
N ARG A 68 11.95 -5.15 -15.13
CA ARG A 68 11.79 -3.70 -15.31
C ARG A 68 10.33 -3.23 -15.28
N ALA A 69 9.37 -4.12 -15.53
CA ALA A 69 7.95 -3.78 -15.45
C ALA A 69 7.54 -3.46 -13.99
N THR A 70 6.51 -2.65 -13.84
CA THR A 70 5.93 -2.34 -12.53
C THR A 70 5.43 -3.61 -11.82
N VAL A 71 5.33 -3.59 -10.50
CA VAL A 71 4.80 -4.72 -9.73
C VAL A 71 3.41 -5.11 -10.26
N PHE A 72 2.53 -4.14 -10.43
CA PHE A 72 1.20 -4.36 -10.99
C PHE A 72 1.20 -3.96 -12.46
N CYS A 73 1.10 -4.97 -13.30
CA CYS A 73 1.08 -4.86 -14.76
C CYS A 73 0.17 -5.96 -15.33
N THR A 74 -0.11 -5.91 -16.62
CA THR A 74 -0.72 -7.04 -17.33
C THR A 74 0.24 -8.24 -17.35
N LEU A 75 -0.26 -9.44 -17.59
CA LEU A 75 0.58 -10.65 -17.70
C LEU A 75 1.59 -10.58 -18.87
N ARG A 76 1.41 -9.63 -19.78
CA ARG A 76 2.36 -9.31 -20.87
C ARG A 76 3.33 -8.17 -20.49
N GLY A 77 3.30 -7.70 -19.24
CA GLY A 77 4.17 -6.61 -18.74
C GLY A 77 3.71 -5.20 -19.09
N GLY A 78 2.55 -5.03 -19.72
CA GLY A 78 1.99 -3.71 -20.03
C GLY A 78 1.54 -2.95 -18.78
N SER A 79 1.65 -1.63 -18.78
CA SER A 79 1.23 -0.77 -17.68
C SER A 79 -0.28 -0.83 -17.45
N ILE A 80 -0.67 -0.66 -16.18
CA ILE A 80 -2.07 -0.46 -15.77
C ILE A 80 -2.19 1.01 -15.39
N ASP A 81 -3.21 1.70 -15.89
CA ASP A 81 -3.48 3.08 -15.54
C ASP A 81 -4.54 3.20 -14.42
N GLN A 82 -4.68 4.42 -13.90
CA GLN A 82 -5.62 4.69 -12.83
C GLN A 82 -7.08 4.59 -13.28
N SER A 83 -7.37 4.80 -14.58
CA SER A 83 -8.74 4.70 -15.10
C SER A 83 -9.22 3.26 -15.06
N TYR A 84 -8.34 2.31 -15.40
CA TYR A 84 -8.65 0.88 -15.26
C TYR A 84 -9.06 0.54 -13.82
N VAL A 85 -8.29 1.00 -12.82
CA VAL A 85 -8.61 0.73 -11.41
C VAL A 85 -9.91 1.41 -10.99
N ARG A 86 -10.20 2.61 -11.50
CA ARG A 86 -11.45 3.33 -11.25
C ARG A 86 -12.68 2.55 -11.70
N HIS A 87 -12.58 1.80 -12.79
CA HIS A 87 -13.65 0.94 -13.28
C HIS A 87 -13.65 -0.46 -12.63
N LEU A 88 -12.47 -0.98 -12.28
CA LEU A 88 -12.33 -2.29 -11.66
C LEU A 88 -12.96 -2.35 -10.26
N LEU A 89 -12.69 -1.37 -9.41
CA LEU A 89 -13.15 -1.39 -8.00
C LEU A 89 -14.67 -1.45 -7.85
N PRO A 90 -15.48 -0.64 -8.56
CA PRO A 90 -16.94 -0.76 -8.49
C PRO A 90 -17.47 -2.12 -8.98
N ARG A 91 -16.84 -2.70 -10.00
CA ARG A 91 -17.21 -4.03 -10.51
C ARG A 91 -16.96 -5.12 -9.46
N LEU A 92 -15.80 -5.08 -8.81
CA LEU A 92 -15.47 -6.02 -7.72
C LEU A 92 -16.41 -5.83 -6.53
N ALA A 93 -16.73 -4.60 -6.17
CA ALA A 93 -17.68 -4.29 -5.10
C ALA A 93 -19.07 -4.88 -5.41
N ALA A 94 -19.57 -4.66 -6.63
CA ALA A 94 -20.86 -5.23 -7.06
C ALA A 94 -20.84 -6.77 -7.03
N SER A 95 -19.77 -7.40 -7.51
CA SER A 95 -19.60 -8.86 -7.46
C SER A 95 -19.54 -9.42 -6.04
N ALA A 96 -19.12 -8.61 -5.08
CA ALA A 96 -19.06 -8.96 -3.65
C ALA A 96 -20.33 -8.56 -2.87
N GLY A 97 -21.39 -8.08 -3.54
CA GLY A 97 -22.61 -7.62 -2.90
C GLY A 97 -22.44 -6.33 -2.07
N ILE A 98 -21.40 -5.55 -2.34
CA ILE A 98 -21.13 -4.29 -1.63
C ILE A 98 -21.84 -3.15 -2.37
N GLU A 99 -22.95 -2.65 -1.82
CA GLU A 99 -23.73 -1.56 -2.40
C GLU A 99 -23.03 -0.19 -2.30
N LYS A 100 -22.21 -0.02 -1.27
CA LYS A 100 -21.46 1.22 -1.05
C LYS A 100 -20.44 1.45 -2.17
N ARG A 101 -20.34 2.70 -2.65
CA ARG A 101 -19.36 3.08 -3.67
C ARG A 101 -17.93 2.84 -3.17
N VAL A 102 -17.22 1.90 -3.81
CA VAL A 102 -15.82 1.59 -3.52
C VAL A 102 -14.92 2.27 -4.55
N HIS A 103 -13.93 3.03 -4.07
CA HIS A 103 -12.89 3.65 -4.88
C HIS A 103 -11.57 3.71 -4.10
N ALA A 104 -10.45 3.88 -4.79
CA ALA A 104 -9.12 3.78 -4.18
C ALA A 104 -8.91 4.75 -2.99
N HIS A 105 -9.43 5.96 -3.07
CA HIS A 105 -9.34 6.91 -1.96
C HIS A 105 -10.13 6.45 -0.73
N ALA A 106 -11.30 5.82 -0.94
CA ALA A 106 -12.08 5.26 0.18
C ALA A 106 -11.36 4.11 0.88
N LEU A 107 -10.66 3.23 0.13
CA LEU A 107 -9.84 2.17 0.71
C LEU A 107 -8.73 2.73 1.59
N ARG A 108 -8.04 3.76 1.11
CA ARG A 108 -7.01 4.44 1.89
C ARG A 108 -7.59 5.19 3.11
N HIS A 109 -8.79 5.73 2.98
CA HIS A 109 -9.48 6.36 4.11
C HIS A 109 -9.87 5.32 5.16
N ALA A 110 -10.36 4.14 4.73
CA ALA A 110 -10.64 3.02 5.63
C ALA A 110 -9.40 2.63 6.43
N TYR A 111 -8.22 2.55 5.80
CA TYR A 111 -6.96 2.31 6.50
C TYR A 111 -6.71 3.33 7.62
N ALA A 112 -6.88 4.62 7.35
CA ALA A 112 -6.71 5.65 8.39
C ALA A 112 -7.69 5.48 9.56
N THR A 113 -8.95 5.16 9.25
CA THR A 113 -10.00 4.93 10.26
C THR A 113 -9.73 3.67 11.08
N GLU A 114 -9.23 2.61 10.46
CA GLU A 114 -8.83 1.39 11.16
C GLU A 114 -7.67 1.64 12.13
N LEU A 115 -6.63 2.34 11.68
CA LEU A 115 -5.51 2.74 12.53
C LEU A 115 -5.96 3.57 13.73
N GLU A 116 -6.87 4.51 13.53
CA GLU A 116 -7.45 5.33 14.60
C GLU A 116 -8.20 4.45 15.62
N ARG A 117 -9.00 3.50 15.15
CA ARG A 117 -9.73 2.53 16.00
C ARG A 117 -8.80 1.59 16.76
N GLU A 118 -7.66 1.23 16.17
CA GLU A 118 -6.60 0.44 16.78
C GLU A 118 -5.78 1.26 17.79
N GLY A 119 -6.08 2.55 17.97
CA GLY A 119 -5.42 3.43 18.92
C GLY A 119 -4.09 4.01 18.44
N ALA A 120 -3.80 3.94 17.13
CA ALA A 120 -2.57 4.52 16.60
C ALA A 120 -2.54 6.05 16.81
N PRO A 121 -1.41 6.62 17.28
CA PRO A 121 -1.26 8.06 17.40
C PRO A 121 -1.50 8.77 16.05
N ILE A 122 -2.12 9.96 16.08
CA ILE A 122 -2.38 10.74 14.86
C ILE A 122 -1.09 11.04 14.08
N SER A 123 0.03 11.24 14.78
CA SER A 123 1.35 11.39 14.16
C SER A 123 1.73 10.17 13.34
N THR A 124 1.57 8.97 13.89
CA THR A 124 1.82 7.69 13.21
C THR A 124 0.94 7.51 11.98
N ILE A 125 -0.38 7.78 12.10
CA ILE A 125 -1.32 7.72 10.97
C ILE A 125 -0.90 8.68 9.86
N ARG A 126 -0.51 9.90 10.21
CA ARG A 126 -0.06 10.92 9.25
C ARG A 126 1.21 10.49 8.52
N ASP A 127 2.17 9.89 9.25
CA ASP A 127 3.45 9.44 8.68
C ASP A 127 3.24 8.24 7.75
N LEU A 128 2.45 7.24 8.13
CA LEU A 128 2.07 6.11 7.30
C LEU A 128 1.36 6.55 6.01
N LEU A 129 0.48 7.53 6.12
CA LEU A 129 -0.22 8.09 4.97
C LEU A 129 0.67 9.03 4.12
N GLY A 130 1.81 9.48 4.62
CA GLY A 130 2.67 10.44 3.92
C GLY A 130 1.95 11.77 3.67
N HIS A 131 1.27 12.30 4.68
CA HIS A 131 0.67 13.63 4.64
C HIS A 131 1.73 14.68 4.97
N SER A 132 2.14 15.45 3.96
CA SER A 132 3.12 16.51 4.09
C SER A 132 2.47 17.84 4.45
N SER A 133 1.91 17.97 5.63
CA SER A 133 1.56 19.32 6.12
C SER A 133 1.90 19.40 7.60
N ALA A 134 2.96 20.08 7.90
CA ALA A 134 3.17 21.09 8.91
C ALA A 134 4.66 21.29 9.19
N ALA A 135 5.01 22.56 9.30
CA ALA A 135 6.32 23.11 9.45
C ALA A 135 7.09 22.65 10.69
N VAL A 136 8.42 22.70 10.56
CA VAL A 136 9.49 22.90 11.57
C VAL A 136 9.63 21.97 12.77
N THR A 137 8.61 21.46 13.43
CA THR A 137 8.73 20.48 14.54
C THR A 137 9.06 19.07 14.03
N ASP A 138 8.95 18.88 12.76
CA ASP A 138 8.93 17.64 11.98
C ASP A 138 10.33 16.99 11.77
N ARG A 139 11.44 17.73 11.98
CA ARG A 139 12.77 17.19 11.68
C ARG A 139 13.32 16.27 12.77
N TYR A 140 12.92 16.46 14.01
CA TYR A 140 13.36 15.65 15.15
C TYR A 140 12.48 14.40 15.33
N LEU A 141 11.18 14.52 15.13
CA LEU A 141 10.22 13.42 15.24
C LEU A 141 10.33 12.43 14.07
N ARG A 142 10.77 12.86 12.89
CA ARG A 142 10.94 12.00 11.69
C ARG A 142 11.98 10.90 11.85
N ARG A 143 12.97 11.04 12.72
CA ARG A 143 14.01 10.02 12.93
C ARG A 143 13.56 8.89 13.85
N LEU A 144 12.68 9.16 14.79
CA LEU A 144 12.16 8.18 15.74
C LEU A 144 10.85 7.54 15.26
N GLY A 145 9.96 8.31 14.66
CA GLY A 145 8.62 7.84 14.29
C GLY A 145 8.53 6.94 13.04
N ALA A 146 9.51 6.99 12.12
CA ALA A 146 9.42 6.19 10.90
C ALA A 146 9.58 4.69 11.18
N GLY A 147 10.45 4.30 12.09
CA GLY A 147 10.65 2.91 12.50
C GLY A 147 9.45 2.35 13.25
N GLU A 148 8.90 3.12 14.19
CA GLU A 148 7.70 2.75 14.94
C GLU A 148 6.46 2.60 14.04
N ALA A 149 6.28 3.51 13.09
CA ALA A 149 5.18 3.43 12.14
C ALA A 149 5.27 2.20 11.21
N VAL A 150 6.48 1.84 10.77
CA VAL A 150 6.72 0.63 9.98
C VAL A 150 6.42 -0.62 10.81
N GLU A 151 6.91 -0.68 12.04
CA GLU A 151 6.69 -1.82 12.93
C GLU A 151 5.21 -1.96 13.31
N PHE A 152 4.52 -0.88 13.64
CA PHE A 152 3.09 -0.89 13.89
C PHE A 152 2.30 -1.48 12.70
N ALA A 153 2.64 -1.09 11.47
CA ALA A 153 1.98 -1.60 10.28
C ALA A 153 2.25 -3.10 10.04
N ARG A 154 3.43 -3.60 10.42
CA ARG A 154 3.81 -5.02 10.29
C ARG A 154 3.07 -5.93 11.28
N GLN A 155 2.78 -5.44 12.47
CA GLN A 155 2.13 -6.21 13.53
C GLN A 155 0.61 -6.36 13.33
N ARG A 156 0.02 -5.66 12.34
CA ARG A 156 -1.42 -5.75 12.08
C ARG A 156 -1.78 -7.11 11.48
N THR A 157 -2.87 -7.69 11.98
CA THR A 157 -3.43 -8.97 11.50
C THR A 157 -4.75 -8.75 10.78
N TRP A 158 -5.16 -9.69 9.94
CA TRP A 158 -6.44 -9.71 9.25
C TRP A 158 -6.81 -11.14 8.79
N ALA A 159 -8.04 -11.33 8.31
CA ALA A 159 -8.60 -12.67 8.06
C ALA A 159 -7.74 -13.58 7.13
N LEU A 160 -6.86 -13.03 6.31
CA LEU A 160 -5.98 -13.82 5.44
C LEU A 160 -4.69 -14.31 6.12
N ASP A 161 -4.39 -13.87 7.35
CA ASP A 161 -3.23 -14.35 8.10
C ASP A 161 -3.44 -15.78 8.63
N ALA A 162 -4.69 -16.28 8.60
CA ALA A 162 -5.09 -17.61 9.05
C ALA A 162 -5.16 -18.67 7.93
N VAL A 163 -4.67 -18.38 6.70
CA VAL A 163 -4.76 -19.26 5.53
C VAL A 163 -3.40 -19.81 5.14
#